data_9b67fa6c34c3dbcb93092eca0390ade3
#
_entry.id   9b67fa6c34c3dbcb93092eca0390ade3
#
_cell.length_a   1.000
_cell.length_b   1.000
_cell.length_c   1.000
_cell.angle_alpha   90.00
_cell.angle_beta   90.00
_cell.angle_gamma   90.00
#
_symmetry.space_group_name_H-M   'P 1'
#
loop_
_entity.id
_entity.type
_entity.pdbx_description
1 polymer ?
#
loop_
_entity_poly.entity_id
_entity_poly.type
_entity_poly.pdbx_seq_one_letter_code
_entity_poly.pdbx_strand_id
1 'polypeptide(L)'
;TAALDPQTAQRVMDITDRLVRENHLTTLMITHNMRDAIHYGNRLLILHNGRIVLDISGEEKARLTVPDLLALFSKVSGQEYDNDRALLA
;
A
#
# COMPACT_ATOMS: atom_id res chain seq x y z
N THR A 1 -9.99 4.83 -10.57
CA THR A 1 -10.77 5.63 -9.60
C THR A 1 -10.63 7.13 -9.79
N ALA A 2 -9.64 7.60 -10.55
CA ALA A 2 -9.45 9.04 -10.79
C ALA A 2 -10.65 9.72 -11.47
N ALA A 3 -11.45 8.97 -12.20
CA ALA A 3 -12.64 9.47 -12.89
C ALA A 3 -13.92 9.40 -12.05
N LEU A 4 -13.85 8.81 -10.84
CA LEU A 4 -15.00 8.63 -9.96
C LEU A 4 -14.99 9.66 -8.85
N ASP A 5 -16.18 10.10 -8.40
CA ASP A 5 -16.28 10.89 -7.19
C ASP A 5 -15.93 10.01 -5.95
N PRO A 6 -15.57 10.62 -4.81
CA PRO A 6 -15.13 9.84 -3.64
C PRO A 6 -16.16 8.83 -3.13
N GLN A 7 -17.45 9.17 -3.16
CA GLN A 7 -18.50 8.25 -2.69
C GLN A 7 -18.66 7.06 -3.59
N THR A 8 -18.65 7.29 -4.90
CA THR A 8 -18.76 6.22 -5.89
C THR A 8 -17.53 5.33 -5.84
N ALA A 9 -16.34 5.92 -5.74
CA ALA A 9 -15.10 5.17 -5.60
C ALA A 9 -15.12 4.27 -4.36
N GLN A 10 -15.61 4.77 -3.23
CA GLN A 10 -15.72 4.01 -2.00
C GLN A 10 -16.68 2.83 -2.15
N ARG A 11 -17.82 3.04 -2.81
CA ARG A 11 -18.77 1.95 -3.07
C ARG A 11 -18.18 0.84 -3.93
N VAL A 12 -17.47 1.22 -4.98
CA VAL A 12 -16.80 0.26 -5.86
C VAL A 12 -15.79 -0.56 -5.06
N MET A 13 -15.00 0.08 -4.21
CA MET A 13 -14.02 -0.59 -3.37
C MET A 13 -14.67 -1.52 -2.36
N ASP A 14 -15.77 -1.12 -1.73
CA ASP A 14 -16.49 -1.95 -0.75
C ASP A 14 -17.08 -3.18 -1.41
N ILE A 15 -17.69 -3.04 -2.58
CA ILE A 15 -18.22 -4.16 -3.34
C ILE A 15 -17.11 -5.12 -3.75
N THR A 16 -16.01 -4.59 -4.25
CA THR A 16 -14.85 -5.38 -4.67
C THR A 16 -14.29 -6.18 -3.49
N ASP A 17 -14.09 -5.53 -2.35
CA ASP A 17 -13.59 -6.18 -1.15
C ASP A 17 -14.51 -7.33 -0.70
N ARG A 18 -15.82 -7.10 -0.70
CA ARG A 18 -16.79 -8.13 -0.34
C ARG A 18 -16.74 -9.32 -1.28
N LEU A 19 -16.69 -9.09 -2.59
CA LEU A 19 -16.60 -10.16 -3.58
C LEU A 19 -15.33 -10.98 -3.42
N VAL A 20 -14.22 -10.32 -3.17
CA VAL A 20 -12.93 -10.99 -2.95
C VAL A 20 -12.99 -11.87 -1.71
N ARG A 21 -13.55 -11.37 -0.61
CA ARG A 21 -13.67 -12.14 0.64
C ARG A 21 -14.63 -13.31 0.53
N GLU A 22 -15.82 -13.07 -0.05
CA GLU A 22 -16.85 -14.11 -0.16
C GLU A 22 -16.43 -15.25 -1.07
N ASN A 23 -15.66 -14.97 -2.10
CA ASN A 23 -15.26 -15.96 -3.09
C ASN A 23 -13.80 -16.42 -2.95
N HIS A 24 -13.10 -16.00 -1.90
CA HIS A 24 -11.71 -16.35 -1.64
C HIS A 24 -10.81 -16.11 -2.85
N LEU A 25 -10.98 -14.96 -3.50
CA LEU A 25 -10.23 -14.62 -4.72
C LEU A 25 -8.80 -14.19 -4.40
N THR A 26 -7.86 -14.64 -5.20
CA THR A 26 -6.51 -14.10 -5.18
C THR A 26 -6.49 -12.84 -6.03
N THR A 27 -6.27 -11.69 -5.39
CA THR A 27 -6.44 -10.38 -6.03
C THR A 27 -5.26 -9.48 -5.75
N LEU A 28 -4.77 -8.82 -6.79
CA LEU A 28 -3.75 -7.78 -6.68
C LEU A 28 -4.39 -6.44 -7.00
N MET A 29 -4.28 -5.49 -6.08
CA MET A 29 -4.79 -4.13 -6.26
C MET A 29 -3.65 -3.15 -6.23
N ILE A 30 -3.64 -2.21 -7.17
CA ILE A 30 -2.63 -1.15 -7.26
C ILE A 30 -3.30 0.18 -6.94
N THR A 31 -2.72 0.93 -6.01
CA THR A 31 -3.25 2.23 -5.61
C THR A 31 -2.11 3.13 -5.15
N HIS A 32 -2.28 4.45 -5.27
CA HIS A 32 -1.40 5.42 -4.61
C HIS A 32 -2.05 6.03 -3.37
N ASN A 33 -3.20 5.56 -2.97
CA ASN A 33 -3.89 6.03 -1.77
C ASN A 33 -3.49 5.14 -0.59
N MET A 34 -2.78 5.72 0.38
CA MET A 34 -2.28 4.96 1.53
C MET A 34 -3.37 4.42 2.42
N ARG A 35 -4.51 5.12 2.55
CA ARG A 35 -5.66 4.64 3.32
C ARG A 35 -6.22 3.37 2.71
N ASP A 36 -6.40 3.36 1.39
CA ASP A 36 -6.90 2.18 0.68
C ASP A 36 -5.92 1.01 0.79
N ALA A 37 -4.63 1.29 0.65
CA ALA A 37 -3.60 0.27 0.76
C ALA A 37 -3.61 -0.41 2.14
N ILE A 38 -3.85 0.35 3.20
CA ILE A 38 -3.93 -0.18 4.57
C ILE A 38 -5.25 -0.92 4.80
N HIS A 39 -6.35 -0.37 4.29
CA HIS A 39 -7.69 -0.86 4.58
C HIS A 39 -8.03 -2.17 3.87
N TYR A 40 -7.57 -2.33 2.62
CA TYR A 40 -7.93 -3.48 1.80
C TYR A 40 -6.79 -4.51 1.73
N GLY A 41 -7.18 -5.77 1.62
CA GLY A 41 -6.24 -6.88 1.47
C GLY A 41 -5.55 -7.26 2.77
N ASN A 42 -4.76 -8.32 2.69
CA ASN A 42 -4.03 -8.88 3.84
C ASN A 42 -2.52 -8.74 3.71
N ARG A 43 -2.05 -8.17 2.63
CA ARG A 43 -0.62 -7.93 2.40
C ARG A 43 -0.44 -6.62 1.65
N LEU A 44 0.48 -5.80 2.13
CA LEU A 44 0.79 -4.50 1.54
C LEU A 44 2.23 -4.50 1.05
N LEU A 45 2.40 -4.17 -0.21
CA LEU A 45 3.72 -3.98 -0.82
C LEU A 45 3.87 -2.52 -1.24
N ILE A 46 5.02 -1.93 -0.94
CA ILE A 46 5.35 -0.61 -1.46
C ILE A 46 6.55 -0.74 -2.38
N LEU A 47 6.41 -0.20 -3.58
CA LEU A 47 7.45 -0.16 -4.59
C LEU A 47 8.02 1.26 -4.69
N HIS A 48 9.34 1.33 -4.81
CA HIS A 48 10.05 2.59 -4.97
C HIS A 48 11.29 2.34 -5.82
N ASN A 49 11.46 3.13 -6.89
CA ASN A 49 12.57 2.99 -7.83
C ASN A 49 12.72 1.56 -8.37
N GLY A 50 11.59 0.93 -8.71
CA GLY A 50 11.59 -0.42 -9.29
C GLY A 50 11.86 -1.53 -8.30
N ARG A 51 11.86 -1.25 -6.99
CA ARG A 51 12.13 -2.25 -5.95
C ARG A 51 10.99 -2.29 -4.94
N ILE A 52 10.78 -3.46 -4.35
CA ILE A 52 9.89 -3.61 -3.21
C ILE A 52 10.66 -3.16 -1.97
N VAL A 53 10.25 -2.03 -1.39
CA VAL A 53 10.92 -1.46 -0.22
C VAL A 53 10.22 -1.79 1.09
N LEU A 54 8.92 -2.11 1.04
CA LEU A 54 8.16 -2.56 2.21
C LEU A 54 7.27 -3.73 1.80
N ASP A 55 7.17 -4.71 2.69
CA ASP A 55 6.29 -5.88 2.55
C ASP A 55 5.73 -6.19 3.94
N ILE A 56 4.46 -5.84 4.15
CA ILE A 56 3.80 -5.95 5.44
C ILE A 56 2.56 -6.82 5.28
N SER A 57 2.39 -7.78 6.18
CA SER A 57 1.27 -8.71 6.14
C SER A 57 0.80 -9.10 7.54
N GLY A 58 -0.36 -9.77 7.61
CA GLY A 58 -0.89 -10.32 8.84
C GLY A 58 -1.20 -9.27 9.89
N GLU A 59 -0.82 -9.53 11.13
CA GLU A 59 -1.11 -8.65 12.26
C GLU A 59 -0.42 -7.29 12.16
N GLU A 60 0.77 -7.25 11.59
CA GLU A 60 1.47 -5.98 11.39
C GLU A 60 0.67 -5.06 10.50
N LYS A 61 0.10 -5.59 9.42
CA LYS A 61 -0.77 -4.80 8.53
C LYS A 61 -2.06 -4.40 9.25
N ALA A 62 -2.65 -5.27 10.04
CA ALA A 62 -3.88 -4.99 10.76
C ALA A 62 -3.73 -3.84 11.76
N ARG A 63 -2.53 -3.62 12.29
CA ARG A 63 -2.23 -2.56 13.25
C ARG A 63 -1.70 -1.30 12.60
N LEU A 64 -1.43 -1.34 11.31
CA LEU A 64 -0.78 -0.25 10.60
C LEU A 64 -1.71 0.95 10.45
N THR A 65 -1.20 2.15 10.72
CA THR A 65 -1.90 3.41 10.47
C THR A 65 -1.22 4.19 9.36
N VAL A 66 -1.89 5.20 8.82
CA VAL A 66 -1.28 6.05 7.78
C VAL A 66 -0.01 6.74 8.28
N PRO A 67 0.02 7.35 9.49
CA PRO A 67 1.26 7.92 10.01
C PRO A 67 2.38 6.89 10.15
N ASP A 68 2.07 5.67 10.58
CA ASP A 68 3.06 4.58 10.68
C ASP A 68 3.64 4.25 9.32
N LEU A 69 2.78 4.14 8.31
CA LEU A 69 3.20 3.82 6.95
C LEU A 69 4.10 4.92 6.37
N LEU A 70 3.72 6.18 6.58
CA LEU A 70 4.52 7.31 6.14
C LEU A 70 5.91 7.32 6.80
N ALA A 71 5.98 7.02 8.09
CA ALA A 71 7.25 6.96 8.81
C ALA A 71 8.14 5.83 8.28
N LEU A 72 7.58 4.66 8.04
CA LEU A 72 8.30 3.52 7.49
C LEU A 72 8.82 3.81 6.09
N PHE A 73 7.96 4.37 5.24
CA PHE A 73 8.34 4.72 3.88
C PHE A 73 9.45 5.77 3.85
N SER A 74 9.36 6.80 4.68
CA SER A 74 10.37 7.83 4.79
C SER A 74 11.73 7.26 5.21
N LYS A 75 11.73 6.34 6.18
CA LYS A 75 12.93 5.68 6.66
C LYS A 75 13.60 4.87 5.55
N VAL A 76 12.83 4.07 4.83
CA VAL A 76 13.35 3.20 3.77
C VAL A 76 13.82 4.02 2.58
N SER A 77 13.04 5.03 2.18
CA SER A 77 13.43 5.94 1.08
C SER A 77 14.69 6.72 1.43
N GLY A 78 14.82 7.16 2.67
CA GLY A 78 16.00 7.87 3.13
C GLY A 78 17.25 6.99 3.08
N GLN A 79 17.16 5.74 3.51
CA GLN A 79 18.25 4.78 3.44
C GLN A 79 18.69 4.51 1.99
N GLU A 80 17.72 4.32 1.11
CA GLU A 80 18.00 4.10 -0.32
C GLU A 80 18.68 5.31 -0.94
N TYR A 81 18.21 6.51 -0.62
CA TYR A 81 18.81 7.76 -1.08
C TYR A 81 20.26 7.92 -0.58
N ASP A 82 20.50 7.60 0.68
CA ASP A 82 21.83 7.68 1.26
C ASP A 82 22.79 6.68 0.60
N ASN A 83 22.32 5.48 0.29
CA ASN A 83 23.09 4.48 -0.43
C ASN A 83 23.44 4.96 -1.84
N ASP A 84 22.51 5.57 -2.53
CA ASP A 84 22.74 6.12 -3.86
C ASP A 84 23.78 7.25 -3.82
N ARG A 85 23.71 8.10 -2.81
CA ARG A 85 24.70 9.15 -2.60
C ARG A 85 26.09 8.58 -2.34
N ALA A 86 26.18 7.52 -1.56
CA ALA A 86 27.43 6.86 -1.28
C ALA A 86 28.05 6.25 -2.55
N LEU A 87 27.22 5.73 -3.45
CA LEU A 87 27.69 5.20 -4.72
C LEU A 87 28.16 6.27 -5.69
N LEU A 88 27.60 7.46 -5.60
CA LEU A 88 27.95 8.59 -6.47
C LEU A 88 29.16 9.39 -5.94
N ALA A 89 29.43 9.25 -4.68
CA ALA A 89 30.57 9.92 -4.06
C ALA A 89 31.89 9.17 -4.29
#